data_90b8bfb1ee73a7c5dec9409505e18e9b
#
_entry.id   90b8bfb1ee73a7c5dec9409505e18e9b
#
_cell.length_a   1.000
_cell.length_b   1.000
_cell.length_c   1.000
_cell.angle_alpha   90.00
_cell.angle_beta   90.00
_cell.angle_gamma   90.00
#
_symmetry.space_group_name_H-M   'P 1'
#
loop_
_entity.id
_entity.type
_entity.pdbx_description
1 polymer ?
#
loop_
_entity_poly.entity_id
_entity_poly.type
_entity_poly.pdbx_seq_one_letter_code
_entity_poly.pdbx_strand_id
1 'polypeptide(L)'
;EKLVEAGVKELLVISQDTSAYGVDIKNGSEGGQRPHIVDLAQELGQLGVWVRLHYVYPYPHVRNLIPLMAQKLILPYLDIPFQHAHPDVLKRMARPAAASKTLDEIMAWRTDCPDITLRSTFIVGYPGETEAEFKTLLDWMEEAQLDRVGCFKYENVAGARSNNLPDHVPEEVKQGRWNQFMEKAQAISEVKLAAKVGQMMDVIVDEIDPDGVATCRTKADAPEIDGNLFIDEGAGVLQPGDIVQVEVDEAGEYDLWGHLKF
;
A
#
# COMPACT_ATOMS: atom_id res chain seq x y z
N GLU A 1 -15.61 -13.32 11.89
CA GLU A 1 -16.68 -14.28 11.53
C GLU A 1 -18.01 -13.56 11.29
N LYS A 2 -18.60 -12.84 12.27
CA LYS A 2 -19.91 -12.18 12.14
C LYS A 2 -20.06 -11.28 10.91
N LEU A 3 -19.01 -10.56 10.50
CA LEU A 3 -19.03 -9.73 9.29
C LEU A 3 -19.11 -10.60 8.03
N VAL A 4 -18.37 -11.70 8.00
CA VAL A 4 -18.40 -12.64 6.87
C VAL A 4 -19.75 -13.36 6.78
N GLU A 5 -20.30 -13.77 7.91
CA GLU A 5 -21.67 -14.32 8.01
C GLU A 5 -22.73 -13.33 7.51
N ALA A 6 -22.50 -12.02 7.71
CA ALA A 6 -23.36 -10.95 7.20
C ALA A 6 -23.12 -10.64 5.69
N GLY A 7 -22.23 -11.36 5.00
CA GLY A 7 -22.01 -11.25 3.57
C GLY A 7 -20.83 -10.35 3.16
N VAL A 8 -20.03 -9.84 4.11
CA VAL A 8 -18.85 -9.02 3.80
C VAL A 8 -17.82 -9.83 3.01
N LYS A 9 -17.29 -9.26 1.93
CA LYS A 9 -16.36 -9.90 0.99
C LYS A 9 -14.91 -9.48 1.17
N GLU A 10 -14.66 -8.35 1.84
CA GLU A 10 -13.32 -7.87 2.15
C GLU A 10 -13.24 -7.40 3.60
N LEU A 11 -12.18 -7.79 4.29
CA LEU A 11 -11.83 -7.34 5.64
C LEU A 11 -10.60 -6.43 5.59
N LEU A 12 -10.76 -5.18 5.99
CA LEU A 12 -9.68 -4.23 6.14
C LEU A 12 -9.18 -4.25 7.59
N VAL A 13 -7.97 -4.74 7.80
CA VAL A 13 -7.33 -4.79 9.12
C VAL A 13 -6.53 -3.51 9.32
N ILE A 14 -7.06 -2.62 10.13
CA ILE A 14 -6.52 -1.26 10.31
C ILE A 14 -6.21 -1.02 11.77
N SER A 15 -4.99 -0.54 12.04
CA SER A 15 -4.61 0.06 13.31
C SER A 15 -3.52 1.11 13.05
N GLN A 16 -3.09 1.84 14.07
CA GLN A 16 -1.99 2.80 13.92
C GLN A 16 -0.66 2.12 13.52
N ASP A 17 -0.47 0.88 13.96
CA ASP A 17 0.64 -0.01 13.59
C ASP A 17 0.12 -1.46 13.68
N THR A 18 -0.34 -1.98 12.57
CA THR A 18 -0.92 -3.33 12.50
C THR A 18 0.12 -4.41 12.76
N SER A 19 1.38 -4.16 12.39
CA SER A 19 2.48 -5.10 12.64
C SER A 19 2.86 -5.25 14.13
N ALA A 20 2.44 -4.29 14.97
CA ALA A 20 2.65 -4.36 16.42
C ALA A 20 1.58 -5.17 17.17
N TYR A 21 0.65 -5.84 16.49
CA TYR A 21 -0.37 -6.66 17.13
C TYR A 21 0.23 -7.66 18.12
N GLY A 22 -0.24 -7.62 19.38
CA GLY A 22 0.18 -8.50 20.45
C GLY A 22 1.51 -8.16 21.13
N VAL A 23 2.23 -7.12 20.67
CA VAL A 23 3.54 -6.73 21.25
C VAL A 23 3.41 -6.22 22.71
N ASP A 24 2.29 -5.63 23.04
CA ASP A 24 1.96 -5.11 24.39
C ASP A 24 1.57 -6.21 25.40
N ILE A 25 1.25 -7.40 24.93
CA ILE A 25 0.87 -8.53 25.77
C ILE A 25 2.13 -9.19 26.32
N LYS A 26 2.51 -8.85 27.56
CA LYS A 26 3.73 -9.34 28.23
C LYS A 26 3.67 -10.80 28.64
N ASN A 27 2.49 -11.29 29.05
CA ASN A 27 2.25 -12.69 29.39
C ASN A 27 1.24 -13.23 28.40
N GLY A 28 1.57 -14.30 27.70
CA GLY A 28 0.63 -14.99 26.82
C GLY A 28 -0.69 -15.32 27.56
N SER A 29 -1.78 -15.44 26.80
CA SER A 29 -3.01 -16.09 27.30
C SER A 29 -2.69 -17.43 27.96
N GLU A 30 -3.60 -17.99 28.74
CA GLU A 30 -3.44 -19.33 29.34
C GLU A 30 -2.94 -20.34 28.29
N GLY A 31 -1.62 -20.61 28.28
CA GLY A 31 -0.94 -21.41 27.27
C GLY A 31 0.42 -20.87 26.80
N GLY A 32 0.81 -19.65 27.17
CA GLY A 32 2.19 -19.15 27.06
C GLY A 32 2.60 -18.56 25.70
N GLN A 33 1.77 -18.62 24.67
CA GLN A 33 2.10 -18.07 23.33
C GLN A 33 1.58 -16.65 23.19
N ARG A 34 2.44 -15.70 22.80
CA ARG A 34 2.03 -14.34 22.50
C ARG A 34 1.24 -14.32 21.19
N PRO A 35 0.09 -13.63 21.12
CA PRO A 35 -0.55 -13.38 19.86
C PRO A 35 0.39 -12.57 18.95
N HIS A 36 0.43 -12.92 17.67
CA HIS A 36 1.28 -12.27 16.69
C HIS A 36 0.47 -11.93 15.44
N ILE A 37 0.87 -10.87 14.71
CA ILE A 37 0.16 -10.44 13.50
C ILE A 37 0.08 -11.56 12.45
N VAL A 38 1.10 -12.42 12.36
CA VAL A 38 1.11 -13.53 11.41
C VAL A 38 0.03 -14.56 11.75
N ASP A 39 -0.14 -14.87 13.03
CA ASP A 39 -1.17 -15.82 13.50
C ASP A 39 -2.56 -15.25 13.22
N LEU A 40 -2.77 -13.95 13.54
CA LEU A 40 -4.03 -13.26 13.23
C LEU A 40 -4.32 -13.26 11.72
N ALA A 41 -3.33 -12.94 10.89
CA ALA A 41 -3.47 -12.90 9.44
C ALA A 41 -3.80 -14.29 8.87
N GLN A 42 -3.20 -15.34 9.41
CA GLN A 42 -3.48 -16.71 9.04
C GLN A 42 -4.92 -17.12 9.37
N GLU A 43 -5.39 -16.82 10.58
CA GLU A 43 -6.77 -17.11 11.00
C GLU A 43 -7.81 -16.33 10.18
N LEU A 44 -7.54 -15.04 9.92
CA LEU A 44 -8.41 -14.22 9.07
C LEU A 44 -8.46 -14.75 7.63
N GLY A 45 -7.33 -15.19 7.09
CA GLY A 45 -7.23 -15.74 5.74
C GLY A 45 -8.05 -17.03 5.54
N GLN A 46 -8.32 -17.78 6.61
CA GLN A 46 -9.17 -18.96 6.57
C GLN A 46 -10.67 -18.67 6.45
N LEU A 47 -11.09 -17.41 6.60
CA LEU A 47 -12.48 -17.01 6.49
C LEU A 47 -13.01 -17.00 5.05
N GLY A 48 -12.14 -17.16 4.05
CA GLY A 48 -12.52 -17.27 2.63
C GLY A 48 -12.99 -15.95 1.99
N VAL A 49 -12.60 -14.81 2.56
CA VAL A 49 -12.83 -13.47 2.04
C VAL A 49 -11.51 -12.75 1.81
N TRP A 50 -11.50 -11.65 1.08
CA TRP A 50 -10.31 -10.82 0.94
C TRP A 50 -9.91 -10.24 2.30
N VAL A 51 -8.64 -10.35 2.65
CA VAL A 51 -8.07 -9.77 3.87
C VAL A 51 -6.93 -8.84 3.49
N ARG A 52 -7.09 -7.56 3.75
CA ARG A 52 -6.11 -6.51 3.46
C ARG A 52 -5.54 -5.96 4.75
N LEU A 53 -4.20 -5.87 4.83
CA LEU A 53 -3.50 -5.30 5.98
C LEU A 53 -3.05 -3.88 5.66
N HIS A 54 -3.44 -2.92 6.51
CA HIS A 54 -3.02 -1.52 6.42
C HIS A 54 -2.02 -1.17 7.51
N TYR A 55 -1.20 -0.14 7.28
CA TYR A 55 -0.27 0.44 8.24
C TYR A 55 0.68 -0.60 8.87
N VAL A 56 1.34 -1.36 8.01
CA VAL A 56 2.35 -2.35 8.41
C VAL A 56 3.70 -1.65 8.54
N TYR A 57 4.27 -1.60 9.74
CA TYR A 57 5.57 -0.99 9.96
C TYR A 57 6.71 -1.94 9.52
N PRO A 58 7.87 -1.42 9.01
CA PRO A 58 8.95 -2.24 8.48
C PRO A 58 9.77 -2.97 9.58
N TYR A 59 9.10 -3.73 10.43
CA TYR A 59 9.78 -4.61 11.38
C TYR A 59 10.28 -5.88 10.71
N PRO A 60 11.37 -6.51 11.23
CA PRO A 60 11.92 -7.72 10.63
C PRO A 60 10.95 -8.90 10.49
N HIS A 61 9.91 -8.95 11.32
CA HIS A 61 8.92 -10.03 11.30
C HIS A 61 7.86 -9.87 10.19
N VAL A 62 7.75 -8.68 9.58
CA VAL A 62 6.80 -8.41 8.48
C VAL A 62 7.03 -9.35 7.29
N ARG A 63 8.28 -9.73 7.02
CA ARG A 63 8.60 -10.73 6.00
C ARG A 63 7.87 -12.06 6.17
N ASN A 64 7.41 -12.39 7.39
CA ASN A 64 6.65 -13.62 7.65
C ASN A 64 5.19 -13.53 7.16
N LEU A 65 4.71 -12.35 6.78
CA LEU A 65 3.41 -12.16 6.11
C LEU A 65 3.48 -12.52 4.62
N ILE A 66 4.63 -12.38 3.99
CA ILE A 66 4.81 -12.60 2.55
C ILE A 66 4.42 -14.03 2.12
N PRO A 67 4.79 -15.10 2.85
CA PRO A 67 4.31 -16.45 2.54
C PRO A 67 2.79 -16.60 2.58
N LEU A 68 2.09 -15.88 3.46
CA LEU A 68 0.62 -15.91 3.52
C LEU A 68 0.00 -15.21 2.30
N MET A 69 0.63 -14.14 1.81
CA MET A 69 0.26 -13.46 0.56
C MET A 69 0.48 -14.37 -0.65
N ALA A 70 1.64 -15.01 -0.74
CA ALA A 70 1.97 -15.95 -1.81
C ALA A 70 1.01 -17.17 -1.85
N GLN A 71 0.54 -17.63 -0.68
CA GLN A 71 -0.45 -18.69 -0.53
C GLN A 71 -1.90 -18.20 -0.76
N LYS A 72 -2.11 -16.89 -1.03
CA LYS A 72 -3.42 -16.26 -1.22
C LYS A 72 -4.34 -16.35 0.00
N LEU A 73 -3.80 -16.54 1.19
CA LEU A 73 -4.55 -16.48 2.46
C LEU A 73 -4.96 -15.05 2.81
N ILE A 74 -4.07 -14.09 2.55
CA ILE A 74 -4.35 -12.66 2.62
C ILE A 74 -3.99 -12.02 1.27
N LEU A 75 -4.51 -10.84 1.00
CA LEU A 75 -4.20 -10.13 -0.25
C LEU A 75 -2.71 -9.84 -0.37
N PRO A 76 -2.11 -9.97 -1.56
CA PRO A 76 -0.72 -9.63 -1.83
C PRO A 76 -0.56 -8.11 -1.90
N TYR A 77 -0.86 -7.44 -0.80
CA TYR A 77 -0.87 -6.00 -0.66
C TYR A 77 -0.20 -5.61 0.66
N LEU A 78 0.88 -4.86 0.57
CA LEU A 78 1.67 -4.44 1.72
C LEU A 78 1.73 -2.91 1.77
N ASP A 79 0.98 -2.32 2.69
CA ASP A 79 0.98 -0.88 2.97
C ASP A 79 2.01 -0.59 4.07
N ILE A 80 3.18 -0.11 3.65
CA ILE A 80 4.36 0.07 4.49
C ILE A 80 4.95 1.49 4.33
N PRO A 81 4.81 2.37 5.33
CA PRO A 81 5.26 3.76 5.23
C PRO A 81 6.78 3.88 5.39
N PHE A 82 7.52 3.97 4.30
CA PHE A 82 8.98 4.17 4.34
C PHE A 82 9.38 5.57 4.78
N GLN A 83 8.56 6.57 4.54
CA GLN A 83 8.72 7.98 4.90
C GLN A 83 9.80 8.71 4.10
N HIS A 84 10.97 8.12 3.90
CA HIS A 84 12.09 8.61 3.10
C HIS A 84 13.04 7.45 2.75
N ALA A 85 13.98 7.68 1.82
CA ALA A 85 14.99 6.69 1.45
C ALA A 85 16.40 7.02 1.97
N HIS A 86 16.71 8.31 2.23
CA HIS A 86 18.05 8.71 2.68
C HIS A 86 18.25 8.42 4.18
N PRO A 87 19.33 7.72 4.57
CA PRO A 87 19.57 7.31 5.96
C PRO A 87 19.59 8.47 6.96
N ASP A 88 20.20 9.59 6.61
CA ASP A 88 20.31 10.74 7.52
C ASP A 88 18.97 11.45 7.72
N VAL A 89 18.11 11.50 6.70
CA VAL A 89 16.74 12.01 6.84
C VAL A 89 15.94 11.09 7.75
N LEU A 90 15.98 9.78 7.53
CA LEU A 90 15.34 8.78 8.38
C LEU A 90 15.80 8.84 9.84
N LYS A 91 17.11 9.09 10.05
CA LYS A 91 17.66 9.31 11.39
C LYS A 91 17.09 10.58 12.05
N ARG A 92 16.99 11.69 11.30
CA ARG A 92 16.36 12.93 11.79
C ARG A 92 14.87 12.74 12.10
N MET A 93 14.18 11.89 11.34
CA MET A 93 12.78 11.50 11.59
C MET A 93 12.62 10.52 12.77
N ALA A 94 13.72 10.15 13.46
CA ALA A 94 13.75 9.10 14.48
C ALA A 94 13.23 7.74 13.96
N ARG A 95 13.47 7.44 12.70
CA ARG A 95 13.12 6.19 12.04
C ARG A 95 14.35 5.30 11.87
N PRO A 96 14.26 3.98 11.99
CA PRO A 96 15.41 3.10 11.73
C PRO A 96 15.98 3.34 10.34
N ALA A 97 17.28 3.66 10.27
CA ALA A 97 17.97 3.86 9.00
C ALA A 97 18.23 2.49 8.34
N ALA A 98 17.25 2.00 7.60
CA ALA A 98 17.34 0.73 6.87
C ALA A 98 17.25 0.93 5.34
N ALA A 99 17.49 2.14 4.81
CA ALA A 99 17.27 2.45 3.40
C ALA A 99 18.00 1.49 2.44
N SER A 100 19.27 1.16 2.70
CA SER A 100 20.03 0.21 1.86
C SER A 100 19.50 -1.23 1.92
N LYS A 101 18.90 -1.63 3.05
CA LYS A 101 18.31 -2.96 3.21
C LYS A 101 16.89 -3.03 2.68
N THR A 102 16.19 -1.90 2.59
CA THR A 102 14.81 -1.85 2.14
C THR A 102 14.65 -2.26 0.68
N LEU A 103 15.58 -1.86 -0.20
CA LEU A 103 15.58 -2.33 -1.59
C LEU A 103 15.78 -3.84 -1.68
N ASP A 104 16.75 -4.39 -0.94
CA ASP A 104 17.00 -5.82 -0.91
C ASP A 104 15.78 -6.59 -0.39
N GLU A 105 15.11 -6.06 0.63
CA GLU A 105 13.88 -6.63 1.18
C GLU A 105 12.74 -6.59 0.14
N ILE A 106 12.53 -5.48 -0.55
CA ILE A 106 11.53 -5.35 -1.63
C ILE A 106 11.77 -6.40 -2.72
N MET A 107 13.03 -6.57 -3.15
CA MET A 107 13.38 -7.57 -4.17
C MET A 107 13.14 -9.00 -3.68
N ALA A 108 13.45 -9.29 -2.41
CA ALA A 108 13.16 -10.58 -1.79
C ALA A 108 11.64 -10.83 -1.70
N TRP A 109 10.84 -9.86 -1.29
CA TRP A 109 9.38 -9.97 -1.23
C TRP A 109 8.76 -10.25 -2.60
N ARG A 110 9.24 -9.59 -3.66
CA ARG A 110 8.80 -9.84 -5.04
C ARG A 110 9.23 -11.21 -5.55
N THR A 111 10.36 -11.73 -5.07
CA THR A 111 10.79 -13.09 -5.40
C THR A 111 9.87 -14.12 -4.75
N ASP A 112 9.50 -13.91 -3.48
CA ASP A 112 8.65 -14.83 -2.72
C ASP A 112 7.16 -14.69 -3.08
N CYS A 113 6.72 -13.49 -3.47
CA CYS A 113 5.35 -13.18 -3.88
C CYS A 113 5.37 -12.24 -5.10
N PRO A 114 5.46 -12.76 -6.34
CA PRO A 114 5.58 -11.93 -7.55
C PRO A 114 4.43 -10.95 -7.79
N ASP A 115 3.23 -11.29 -7.30
CA ASP A 115 2.02 -10.46 -7.44
C ASP A 115 1.88 -9.39 -6.34
N ILE A 116 2.91 -9.24 -5.47
CA ILE A 116 2.82 -8.31 -4.35
C ILE A 116 2.70 -6.86 -4.83
N THR A 117 1.71 -6.18 -4.31
CA THR A 117 1.54 -4.73 -4.44
C THR A 117 2.15 -4.04 -3.23
N LEU A 118 3.09 -3.14 -3.48
CA LEU A 118 3.75 -2.35 -2.45
C LEU A 118 3.21 -0.93 -2.47
N ARG A 119 2.54 -0.57 -1.38
CA ARG A 119 2.08 0.79 -1.12
C ARG A 119 2.96 1.46 -0.09
N SER A 120 3.29 2.72 -0.30
CA SER A 120 4.07 3.48 0.67
C SER A 120 3.70 4.96 0.69
N THR A 121 4.07 5.60 1.80
CA THR A 121 3.92 7.03 2.01
C THR A 121 5.26 7.65 2.32
N PHE A 122 5.52 8.84 1.75
CA PHE A 122 6.75 9.60 1.90
C PHE A 122 6.48 11.02 2.38
N ILE A 123 7.52 11.64 2.94
CA ILE A 123 7.50 13.04 3.37
C ILE A 123 8.70 13.73 2.73
N VAL A 124 8.45 14.82 2.00
CA VAL A 124 9.48 15.68 1.42
C VAL A 124 9.57 17.01 2.16
N GLY A 125 10.74 17.64 2.14
CA GLY A 125 10.95 18.91 2.80
C GLY A 125 11.04 18.83 4.32
N TYR A 126 11.43 17.68 4.86
CA TYR A 126 11.72 17.55 6.29
C TYR A 126 12.85 18.51 6.72
N PRO A 127 12.82 19.09 7.94
CA PRO A 127 13.87 20.01 8.39
C PRO A 127 15.27 19.44 8.16
N GLY A 128 16.13 20.24 7.51
CA GLY A 128 17.49 19.87 7.13
C GLY A 128 17.62 18.95 5.92
N GLU A 129 16.53 18.62 5.21
CA GLU A 129 16.61 17.84 3.96
C GLU A 129 17.30 18.66 2.87
N THR A 130 18.43 18.16 2.39
CA THR A 130 19.22 18.77 1.31
C THR A 130 18.75 18.32 -0.06
N GLU A 131 19.17 19.01 -1.11
CA GLU A 131 18.88 18.62 -2.49
C GLU A 131 19.48 17.25 -2.85
N ALA A 132 20.67 16.93 -2.34
CA ALA A 132 21.31 15.64 -2.54
C ALA A 132 20.53 14.49 -1.88
N GLU A 133 19.99 14.72 -0.68
CA GLU A 133 19.15 13.75 0.03
C GLU A 133 17.81 13.53 -0.68
N PHE A 134 17.20 14.60 -1.19
CA PHE A 134 15.98 14.50 -2.00
C PHE A 134 16.25 13.75 -3.31
N LYS A 135 17.36 14.05 -3.99
CA LYS A 135 17.74 13.29 -5.20
C LYS A 135 17.90 11.79 -4.92
N THR A 136 18.51 11.44 -3.78
CA THR A 136 18.63 10.03 -3.36
C THR A 136 17.24 9.36 -3.22
N LEU A 137 16.25 10.11 -2.73
CA LEU A 137 14.87 9.59 -2.65
C LEU A 137 14.29 9.32 -4.04
N LEU A 138 14.49 10.23 -5.00
CA LEU A 138 14.00 10.04 -6.38
C LEU A 138 14.71 8.87 -7.10
N ASP A 139 16.03 8.73 -6.91
CA ASP A 139 16.79 7.62 -7.48
C ASP A 139 16.32 6.28 -6.87
N TRP A 140 16.11 6.25 -5.55
CA TRP A 140 15.59 5.07 -4.85
C TRP A 140 14.18 4.67 -5.34
N MET A 141 13.28 5.63 -5.59
CA MET A 141 11.94 5.33 -6.13
C MET A 141 12.01 4.63 -7.48
N GLU A 142 12.95 5.06 -8.32
CA GLU A 142 13.16 4.47 -9.65
C GLU A 142 13.65 3.01 -9.56
N GLU A 143 14.47 2.70 -8.56
CA GLU A 143 14.92 1.32 -8.30
C GLU A 143 13.82 0.48 -7.60
N ALA A 144 13.12 1.06 -6.63
CA ALA A 144 12.12 0.36 -5.83
C ALA A 144 10.86 -0.01 -6.62
N GLN A 145 10.49 0.79 -7.65
CA GLN A 145 9.31 0.53 -8.50
C GLN A 145 8.06 0.19 -7.67
N LEU A 146 7.74 1.06 -6.70
CA LEU A 146 6.55 0.86 -5.87
C LEU A 146 5.26 1.00 -6.70
N ASP A 147 4.20 0.32 -6.26
CA ASP A 147 2.95 0.23 -7.01
C ASP A 147 1.98 1.37 -6.70
N ARG A 148 1.89 1.74 -5.43
CA ARG A 148 1.03 2.82 -4.94
C ARG A 148 1.84 3.71 -4.01
N VAL A 149 1.89 5.00 -4.32
CA VAL A 149 2.75 5.93 -3.59
C VAL A 149 2.01 7.22 -3.27
N GLY A 150 2.02 7.60 -2.00
CA GLY A 150 1.58 8.90 -1.52
C GLY A 150 2.76 9.74 -1.05
N CYS A 151 2.69 11.06 -1.23
CA CYS A 151 3.68 11.99 -0.75
C CYS A 151 3.04 13.17 -0.03
N PHE A 152 3.57 13.52 1.14
CA PHE A 152 3.21 14.71 1.88
C PHE A 152 4.38 15.68 1.95
N LYS A 153 4.08 16.97 1.95
CA LYS A 153 5.04 17.99 2.34
C LYS A 153 5.14 18.00 3.86
N TYR A 154 6.35 18.18 4.39
CA TYR A 154 6.50 18.36 5.84
C TYR A 154 5.73 19.58 6.34
N GLU A 155 4.94 19.39 7.37
CA GLU A 155 4.19 20.42 8.07
C GLU A 155 4.59 20.54 9.53
N ASN A 156 4.60 21.78 10.04
CA ASN A 156 4.81 22.07 11.46
C ASN A 156 3.53 21.77 12.26
N VAL A 157 3.47 20.58 12.85
CA VAL A 157 2.35 20.20 13.72
C VAL A 157 2.65 20.63 15.15
N ALA A 158 1.71 21.30 15.80
CA ALA A 158 1.86 21.78 17.15
C ALA A 158 2.30 20.66 18.13
N GLY A 159 3.35 20.91 18.89
CA GLY A 159 3.92 19.93 19.84
C GLY A 159 4.89 18.92 19.24
N ALA A 160 5.08 18.89 17.93
CA ALA A 160 6.04 17.99 17.30
C ALA A 160 7.49 18.43 17.60
N ARG A 161 8.33 17.46 17.99
CA ARG A 161 9.77 17.73 18.27
C ARG A 161 10.54 18.23 17.06
N SER A 162 10.12 17.81 15.87
CA SER A 162 10.70 18.22 14.59
C SER A 162 10.61 19.73 14.33
N ASN A 163 9.65 20.44 14.95
CA ASN A 163 9.52 21.88 14.82
C ASN A 163 10.74 22.64 15.39
N ASN A 164 11.51 22.03 16.29
CA ASN A 164 12.70 22.62 16.90
C ASN A 164 14.00 22.26 16.15
N LEU A 165 13.91 21.50 15.08
CA LEU A 165 15.08 21.21 14.24
C LEU A 165 15.48 22.46 13.46
N PRO A 166 16.79 22.65 13.19
CA PRO A 166 17.26 23.73 12.32
C PRO A 166 16.94 23.48 10.84
N ASP A 167 17.21 24.48 10.02
CA ASP A 167 17.23 24.37 8.56
C ASP A 167 15.88 23.93 7.96
N HIS A 168 14.80 24.56 8.40
CA HIS A 168 13.48 24.33 7.82
C HIS A 168 13.49 24.66 6.32
N VAL A 169 13.01 23.71 5.52
CA VAL A 169 12.92 23.87 4.06
C VAL A 169 11.83 24.88 3.71
N PRO A 170 12.10 25.88 2.86
CA PRO A 170 11.10 26.85 2.40
C PRO A 170 9.92 26.17 1.69
N GLU A 171 8.72 26.75 1.81
CA GLU A 171 7.50 26.13 1.27
C GLU A 171 7.55 25.94 -0.24
N GLU A 172 8.12 26.90 -0.97
CA GLU A 172 8.32 26.80 -2.42
C GLU A 172 9.23 25.63 -2.82
N VAL A 173 10.27 25.33 -2.00
CA VAL A 173 11.16 24.20 -2.24
C VAL A 173 10.44 22.88 -1.93
N LYS A 174 9.67 22.82 -0.84
CA LYS A 174 8.82 21.65 -0.53
C LYS A 174 7.83 21.36 -1.66
N GLN A 175 7.17 22.41 -2.18
CA GLN A 175 6.24 22.25 -3.30
C GLN A 175 6.94 21.77 -4.57
N GLY A 176 8.11 22.30 -4.88
CA GLY A 176 8.92 21.85 -6.02
C GLY A 176 9.35 20.39 -5.88
N ARG A 177 9.77 19.95 -4.68
CA ARG A 177 10.12 18.54 -4.40
C ARG A 177 8.90 17.63 -4.48
N TRP A 178 7.77 18.06 -3.94
CA TRP A 178 6.52 17.31 -4.02
C TRP A 178 6.08 17.08 -5.48
N ASN A 179 6.14 18.13 -6.31
CA ASN A 179 5.80 18.03 -7.73
C ASN A 179 6.69 17.00 -8.45
N GLN A 180 8.03 17.09 -8.28
CA GLN A 180 8.98 16.16 -8.89
C GLN A 180 8.78 14.73 -8.40
N PHE A 181 8.47 14.55 -7.10
CA PHE A 181 8.19 13.25 -6.52
C PHE A 181 6.93 12.63 -7.14
N MET A 182 5.83 13.41 -7.22
CA MET A 182 4.55 12.93 -7.76
C MET A 182 4.63 12.66 -9.25
N GLU A 183 5.33 13.47 -10.02
CA GLU A 183 5.59 13.23 -11.45
C GLU A 183 6.32 11.89 -11.67
N LYS A 184 7.36 11.62 -10.88
CA LYS A 184 8.06 10.33 -10.95
C LYS A 184 7.16 9.17 -10.53
N ALA A 185 6.38 9.33 -9.46
CA ALA A 185 5.45 8.31 -8.98
C ALA A 185 4.39 7.97 -10.04
N GLN A 186 3.83 8.99 -10.69
CA GLN A 186 2.87 8.85 -11.79
C GLN A 186 3.47 8.08 -12.98
N ALA A 187 4.67 8.46 -13.42
CA ALA A 187 5.35 7.78 -14.53
C ALA A 187 5.60 6.28 -14.23
N ILE A 188 5.96 5.94 -13.00
CA ILE A 188 6.11 4.55 -12.57
C ILE A 188 4.75 3.83 -12.60
N SER A 189 3.70 4.46 -12.09
CA SER A 189 2.34 3.90 -12.06
C SER A 189 1.83 3.61 -13.48
N GLU A 190 1.94 4.56 -14.40
CA GLU A 190 1.54 4.41 -15.82
C GLU A 190 2.17 3.18 -16.47
N VAL A 191 3.49 3.01 -16.32
CA VAL A 191 4.20 1.87 -16.90
C VAL A 191 3.71 0.55 -16.30
N LYS A 192 3.50 0.51 -14.99
CA LYS A 192 3.04 -0.70 -14.30
C LYS A 192 1.59 -1.04 -14.62
N LEU A 193 0.72 -0.05 -14.77
CA LEU A 193 -0.68 -0.28 -15.13
C LEU A 193 -0.81 -0.64 -16.62
N ALA A 194 -0.06 0.00 -17.50
CA ALA A 194 -0.04 -0.38 -18.92
C ALA A 194 0.35 -1.86 -19.14
N ALA A 195 1.24 -2.40 -18.29
CA ALA A 195 1.60 -3.81 -18.35
C ALA A 195 0.47 -4.77 -17.95
N LYS A 196 -0.64 -4.28 -17.38
CA LYS A 196 -1.81 -5.07 -17.00
C LYS A 196 -2.82 -5.22 -18.13
N VAL A 197 -2.73 -4.43 -19.19
CA VAL A 197 -3.63 -4.52 -20.35
C VAL A 197 -3.55 -5.92 -20.97
N GLY A 198 -4.71 -6.51 -21.23
CA GLY A 198 -4.89 -7.89 -21.70
C GLY A 198 -4.81 -8.96 -20.61
N GLN A 199 -4.61 -8.59 -19.34
CA GLN A 199 -4.59 -9.53 -18.23
C GLN A 199 -5.99 -9.73 -17.64
N MET A 200 -6.24 -10.95 -17.15
CA MET A 200 -7.42 -11.28 -16.38
C MET A 200 -7.19 -10.97 -14.90
N MET A 201 -8.11 -10.24 -14.30
CA MET A 201 -8.04 -9.86 -12.88
C MET A 201 -9.35 -10.16 -12.16
N ASP A 202 -9.25 -10.63 -10.90
CA ASP A 202 -10.40 -10.64 -10.00
C ASP A 202 -10.58 -9.24 -9.45
N VAL A 203 -11.81 -8.73 -9.52
CA VAL A 203 -12.18 -7.41 -8.98
C VAL A 203 -13.39 -7.54 -8.06
N ILE A 204 -13.44 -6.69 -7.04
CA ILE A 204 -14.62 -6.51 -6.20
C ILE A 204 -15.38 -5.27 -6.67
N VAL A 205 -16.68 -5.40 -6.84
CA VAL A 205 -17.56 -4.27 -7.21
C VAL A 205 -17.87 -3.47 -5.97
N ASP A 206 -17.52 -2.18 -5.97
CA ASP A 206 -17.81 -1.27 -4.86
C ASP A 206 -19.13 -0.51 -5.10
N GLU A 207 -19.35 -0.05 -6.33
CA GLU A 207 -20.51 0.77 -6.68
C GLU A 207 -20.92 0.54 -8.14
N ILE A 208 -22.20 0.77 -8.42
CA ILE A 208 -22.72 0.88 -9.79
C ILE A 208 -23.47 2.20 -9.87
N ASP A 209 -23.06 3.05 -10.78
CA ASP A 209 -23.65 4.36 -10.97
C ASP A 209 -25.00 4.28 -11.72
N PRO A 210 -25.78 5.40 -11.77
CA PRO A 210 -27.06 5.44 -12.49
C PRO A 210 -26.95 5.19 -14.01
N ASP A 211 -25.77 5.43 -14.60
CA ASP A 211 -25.51 5.21 -16.03
C ASP A 211 -25.10 3.76 -16.32
N GLY A 212 -24.94 2.95 -15.28
CA GLY A 212 -24.64 1.52 -15.37
C GLY A 212 -23.15 1.19 -15.45
N VAL A 213 -22.26 2.13 -15.07
CA VAL A 213 -20.82 1.89 -14.94
C VAL A 213 -20.54 1.31 -13.55
N ALA A 214 -19.80 0.21 -13.49
CA ALA A 214 -19.35 -0.34 -12.23
C ALA A 214 -17.96 0.19 -11.87
N THR A 215 -17.85 0.74 -10.67
CA THR A 215 -16.57 1.05 -10.02
C THR A 215 -16.13 -0.14 -9.20
N CYS A 216 -14.98 -0.70 -9.56
CA CYS A 216 -14.43 -1.89 -8.96
C CYS A 216 -13.02 -1.65 -8.44
N ARG A 217 -12.53 -2.55 -7.58
CA ARG A 217 -11.13 -2.56 -7.16
C ARG A 217 -10.50 -3.93 -7.40
N THR A 218 -9.24 -3.90 -7.79
CA THR A 218 -8.42 -5.11 -7.87
C THR A 218 -7.85 -5.48 -6.48
N LYS A 219 -7.20 -6.63 -6.40
CA LYS A 219 -6.45 -7.01 -5.19
C LYS A 219 -5.32 -6.03 -4.84
N ALA A 220 -4.88 -5.24 -5.81
CA ALA A 220 -3.82 -4.23 -5.68
C ALA A 220 -4.31 -2.88 -5.14
N ASP A 221 -5.62 -2.71 -4.95
CA ASP A 221 -6.21 -1.40 -4.68
C ASP A 221 -7.06 -1.43 -3.41
N ALA A 222 -6.71 -0.57 -2.46
CA ALA A 222 -7.48 -0.35 -1.25
C ALA A 222 -8.59 0.69 -1.50
N PRO A 223 -9.76 0.56 -0.83
CA PRO A 223 -10.87 1.49 -1.02
C PRO A 223 -10.48 2.92 -0.68
N GLU A 224 -10.96 3.87 -1.47
CA GLU A 224 -10.85 5.33 -1.29
C GLU A 224 -9.45 5.93 -1.41
N ILE A 225 -8.38 5.13 -1.43
CA ILE A 225 -6.99 5.63 -1.38
C ILE A 225 -6.10 5.19 -2.54
N ASP A 226 -6.49 4.17 -3.28
CA ASP A 226 -5.78 3.67 -4.46
C ASP A 226 -6.62 3.84 -5.72
N GLY A 227 -6.23 3.21 -6.83
CA GLY A 227 -6.95 3.31 -8.10
C GLY A 227 -8.20 2.42 -8.17
N ASN A 228 -8.94 2.60 -9.25
CA ASN A 228 -10.15 1.84 -9.55
C ASN A 228 -9.99 1.05 -10.85
N LEU A 229 -10.89 0.09 -11.05
CA LEU A 229 -11.12 -0.52 -12.34
C LEU A 229 -12.59 -0.30 -12.72
N PHE A 230 -12.82 0.34 -13.86
CA PHE A 230 -14.16 0.65 -14.36
C PHE A 230 -14.63 -0.38 -15.38
N ILE A 231 -15.91 -0.75 -15.29
CA ILE A 231 -16.60 -1.59 -16.27
C ILE A 231 -17.75 -0.77 -16.85
N ASP A 232 -17.57 -0.29 -18.08
CA ASP A 232 -18.53 0.59 -18.74
C ASP A 232 -19.69 -0.17 -19.38
N GLU A 233 -19.49 -1.43 -19.77
CA GLU A 233 -20.52 -2.22 -20.45
C GLU A 233 -20.77 -3.55 -19.73
N GLY A 234 -22.05 -3.94 -19.65
CA GLY A 234 -22.46 -5.21 -19.08
C GLY A 234 -22.53 -5.27 -17.56
N ALA A 235 -22.28 -4.16 -16.87
CA ALA A 235 -22.29 -4.12 -15.40
C ALA A 235 -23.71 -4.22 -14.79
N GLY A 236 -24.77 -4.08 -15.57
CA GLY A 236 -26.15 -4.11 -15.07
C GLY A 236 -26.61 -5.44 -14.45
N VAL A 237 -25.80 -6.48 -14.54
CA VAL A 237 -26.04 -7.79 -13.87
C VAL A 237 -25.31 -7.90 -12.53
N LEU A 238 -24.45 -6.95 -12.22
CA LEU A 238 -23.60 -6.95 -11.03
C LEU A 238 -24.30 -6.25 -9.86
N GLN A 239 -23.78 -6.53 -8.67
CA GLN A 239 -24.18 -5.86 -7.42
C GLN A 239 -22.92 -5.50 -6.60
N PRO A 240 -22.95 -4.43 -5.80
CA PRO A 240 -21.88 -4.13 -4.85
C PRO A 240 -21.57 -5.35 -3.97
N GLY A 241 -20.29 -5.67 -3.85
CA GLY A 241 -19.79 -6.85 -3.15
C GLY A 241 -19.57 -8.09 -4.03
N ASP A 242 -19.99 -8.07 -5.29
CA ASP A 242 -19.65 -9.15 -6.22
C ASP A 242 -18.15 -9.18 -6.49
N ILE A 243 -17.59 -10.38 -6.56
CA ILE A 243 -16.22 -10.60 -7.03
C ILE A 243 -16.29 -11.30 -8.39
N VAL A 244 -15.78 -10.61 -9.41
CA VAL A 244 -15.89 -11.07 -10.82
C VAL A 244 -14.54 -11.01 -11.51
N GLN A 245 -14.42 -11.76 -12.63
CA GLN A 245 -13.25 -11.72 -13.49
C GLN A 245 -13.43 -10.72 -14.62
N VAL A 246 -12.42 -9.87 -14.79
CA VAL A 246 -12.38 -8.79 -15.79
C VAL A 246 -11.11 -8.91 -16.60
N GLU A 247 -11.20 -8.79 -17.91
CA GLU A 247 -10.05 -8.55 -18.78
C GLU A 247 -9.80 -7.04 -18.87
N VAL A 248 -8.55 -6.62 -18.61
CA VAL A 248 -8.17 -5.20 -18.65
C VAL A 248 -8.00 -4.76 -20.10
N ASP A 249 -8.71 -3.73 -20.52
CA ASP A 249 -8.67 -3.19 -21.88
C ASP A 249 -7.77 -1.97 -21.99
N GLU A 250 -7.80 -1.10 -20.98
CA GLU A 250 -7.11 0.18 -20.98
C GLU A 250 -6.55 0.50 -19.59
N ALA A 251 -5.46 1.25 -19.58
CA ALA A 251 -4.81 1.73 -18.35
C ALA A 251 -4.57 3.24 -18.45
N GLY A 252 -4.90 3.95 -17.38
CA GLY A 252 -4.57 5.35 -17.15
C GLY A 252 -3.39 5.50 -16.21
N GLU A 253 -3.27 6.70 -15.63
CA GLU A 253 -2.20 7.04 -14.68
C GLU A 253 -2.34 6.26 -13.36
N TYR A 254 -3.58 6.04 -12.90
CA TYR A 254 -3.90 5.38 -11.63
C TYR A 254 -5.01 4.33 -11.74
N ASP A 255 -5.82 4.39 -12.78
CA ASP A 255 -7.03 3.60 -12.95
C ASP A 255 -6.92 2.66 -14.16
N LEU A 256 -7.79 1.66 -14.19
CA LEU A 256 -7.93 0.66 -15.25
C LEU A 256 -9.37 0.67 -15.77
N TRP A 257 -9.54 0.22 -17.02
CA TRP A 257 -10.83 -0.09 -17.63
C TRP A 257 -10.82 -1.51 -18.15
N GLY A 258 -11.95 -2.16 -18.11
CA GLY A 258 -12.05 -3.52 -18.58
C GLY A 258 -13.47 -4.00 -18.77
N HIS A 259 -13.62 -5.23 -19.23
CA HIS A 259 -14.92 -5.86 -19.47
C HIS A 259 -15.03 -7.22 -18.80
N LEU A 260 -16.27 -7.62 -18.50
CA LEU A 260 -16.57 -8.94 -17.95
C LEU A 260 -16.20 -10.05 -18.93
N LYS A 261 -15.57 -11.10 -18.44
CA LYS A 261 -15.35 -12.31 -19.20
C LYS A 261 -16.40 -13.34 -18.77
N PHE A 262 -17.24 -13.74 -19.70
CA PHE A 262 -18.27 -14.76 -19.53
C PHE A 262 -17.80 -16.16 -19.92
#